data_32ec444f35d4055974115fe391adfdf2
#
_entry.id   32ec444f35d4055974115fe391adfdf2
#
_cell.length_a   1.000
_cell.length_b   1.000
_cell.length_c   1.000
_cell.angle_alpha   90.00
_cell.angle_beta   90.00
_cell.angle_gamma   90.00
#
_symmetry.space_group_name_H-M   'P 1'
#
loop_
_entity.id
_entity.type
_entity.pdbx_description
1 polymer ?
#
loop_
_entity_poly.entity_id
_entity_poly.type
_entity_poly.pdbx_seq_one_letter_code
_entity_poly.pdbx_strand_id
1 'polypeptide(L)'
;ASFEKVIIDVEILQNLTCLFSKPEVNTEELALDAIKAVPPGGHFFGTAHTMERYESAFYAPLLSDWKNSESWVEAGAKDATQRATDLWQQAIHNFEAPPLDPGRLEAMDEYVETRKHEIGSGEP
;
A
#
# COMPACT_ATOMS: atom_id res chain seq x y z
N ALA A 1 0.60 -6.30 19.83
CA ALA A 1 0.74 -5.71 18.49
C ALA A 1 2.08 -6.16 17.91
N SER A 2 2.13 -6.42 16.59
CA SER A 2 3.36 -6.75 15.88
C SER A 2 3.52 -5.83 14.68
N PHE A 3 4.73 -5.69 14.15
CA PHE A 3 4.97 -4.88 12.95
C PHE A 3 4.24 -5.46 11.73
N GLU A 4 4.14 -6.79 11.63
CA GLU A 4 3.37 -7.46 10.58
C GLU A 4 1.91 -7.04 10.61
N LYS A 5 1.32 -6.96 11.82
CA LYS A 5 -0.07 -6.52 11.99
C LYS A 5 -0.28 -5.10 11.49
N VAL A 6 0.67 -4.18 11.72
CA VAL A 6 0.60 -2.80 11.22
C VAL A 6 0.55 -2.79 9.69
N ILE A 7 1.44 -3.54 9.03
CA ILE A 7 1.48 -3.62 7.56
C ILE A 7 0.19 -4.24 7.00
N ILE A 8 -0.33 -5.30 7.64
CA ILE A 8 -1.60 -5.93 7.24
C ILE A 8 -2.77 -4.95 7.40
N ASP A 9 -2.80 -4.16 8.48
CA ASP A 9 -3.86 -3.15 8.69
C ASP A 9 -3.78 -2.03 7.65
N VAL A 10 -2.58 -1.61 7.25
CA VAL A 10 -2.39 -0.63 6.15
C VAL A 10 -3.01 -1.17 4.86
N GLU A 11 -2.76 -2.42 4.50
CA GLU A 11 -3.37 -3.05 3.32
C GLU A 11 -4.90 -3.03 3.39
N ILE A 12 -5.47 -3.43 4.53
CA ILE A 12 -6.91 -3.43 4.74
C ILE A 12 -7.50 -2.02 4.61
N LEU A 13 -6.87 -1.02 5.22
CA LEU A 13 -7.32 0.36 5.15
C LEU A 13 -7.22 0.94 3.74
N GLN A 14 -6.18 0.63 2.99
CA GLN A 14 -6.04 1.03 1.60
C GLN A 14 -7.11 0.41 0.71
N ASN A 15 -7.40 -0.89 0.88
CA ASN A 15 -8.50 -1.57 0.19
C ASN A 15 -9.84 -0.91 0.49
N LEU A 16 -10.13 -0.59 1.75
CA LEU A 16 -11.36 0.09 2.13
C LEU A 16 -11.44 1.50 1.56
N THR A 17 -10.34 2.24 1.55
CA THR A 17 -10.27 3.58 0.95
C THR A 17 -10.59 3.53 -0.54
N CYS A 18 -10.02 2.55 -1.25
CA CYS A 18 -10.32 2.33 -2.67
C CYS A 18 -11.80 1.96 -2.89
N LEU A 19 -12.34 1.06 -2.06
CA LEU A 19 -13.74 0.62 -2.14
C LEU A 19 -14.72 1.78 -1.92
N PHE A 20 -14.42 2.70 -1.02
CA PHE A 20 -15.28 3.84 -0.70
C PHE A 20 -14.98 5.09 -1.54
N SER A 21 -14.01 5.04 -2.44
CA SER A 21 -13.79 6.12 -3.40
C SER A 21 -14.99 6.24 -4.35
N LYS A 22 -15.40 7.47 -4.64
CA LYS A 22 -16.52 7.69 -5.54
C LYS A 22 -16.08 7.40 -6.98
N PRO A 23 -16.80 6.54 -7.72
CA PRO A 23 -16.56 6.38 -9.13
C PRO A 23 -16.88 7.69 -9.87
N GLU A 24 -16.05 8.07 -10.81
CA GLU A 24 -16.37 9.15 -11.73
C GLU A 24 -17.43 8.67 -12.74
N VAL A 25 -18.43 9.52 -12.99
CA VAL A 25 -19.47 9.24 -13.98
C VAL A 25 -19.44 10.33 -15.04
N ASN A 26 -18.74 10.06 -16.12
CA ASN A 26 -18.62 10.92 -17.27
C ASN A 26 -18.69 10.09 -18.57
N THR A 27 -18.70 10.74 -19.72
CA THR A 27 -18.85 10.05 -21.02
C THR A 27 -17.68 9.10 -21.29
N GLU A 28 -16.48 9.44 -20.82
CA GLU A 28 -15.27 8.66 -21.01
C GLU A 28 -15.30 7.40 -20.13
N GLU A 29 -15.66 7.54 -18.85
CA GLU A 29 -15.74 6.42 -17.91
C GLU A 29 -16.91 5.48 -18.21
N LEU A 30 -18.00 5.97 -18.80
CA LEU A 30 -19.09 5.13 -19.29
C LEU A 30 -18.69 4.24 -20.47
N ALA A 31 -17.61 4.58 -21.17
CA ALA A 31 -16.98 3.79 -22.24
C ALA A 31 -17.95 3.26 -23.32
N LEU A 32 -19.02 4.00 -23.63
CA LEU A 32 -20.04 3.55 -24.57
C LEU A 32 -19.49 3.26 -25.97
N ASP A 33 -18.48 4.02 -26.39
CA ASP A 33 -17.85 3.82 -27.70
C ASP A 33 -16.99 2.53 -27.71
N ALA A 34 -16.31 2.21 -26.61
CA ALA A 34 -15.59 0.95 -26.46
C ALA A 34 -16.59 -0.24 -26.48
N ILE A 35 -17.73 -0.11 -25.81
CA ILE A 35 -18.78 -1.14 -25.81
C ILE A 35 -19.34 -1.36 -27.22
N LYS A 36 -19.60 -0.28 -27.98
CA LYS A 36 -20.11 -0.38 -29.36
C LYS A 36 -19.08 -0.97 -30.34
N ALA A 37 -17.78 -0.75 -30.08
CA ALA A 37 -16.70 -1.22 -30.94
C ALA A 37 -16.45 -2.73 -30.83
N VAL A 38 -16.89 -3.37 -29.75
CA VAL A 38 -16.69 -4.80 -29.51
C VAL A 38 -17.92 -5.59 -29.97
N PRO A 39 -17.79 -6.46 -30.98
CA PRO A 39 -18.93 -7.26 -31.46
C PRO A 39 -19.32 -8.36 -30.44
N PRO A 40 -20.53 -8.93 -30.55
CA PRO A 40 -20.94 -10.08 -29.75
C PRO A 40 -19.90 -11.22 -29.82
N GLY A 41 -19.50 -11.78 -28.67
CA GLY A 41 -18.47 -12.80 -28.58
C GLY A 41 -17.02 -12.26 -28.65
N GLY A 42 -16.84 -10.96 -28.83
CA GLY A 42 -15.54 -10.31 -28.77
C GLY A 42 -15.06 -10.08 -27.33
N HIS A 43 -13.87 -9.47 -27.19
CA HIS A 43 -13.28 -9.13 -25.91
C HIS A 43 -12.74 -7.69 -25.92
N PHE A 44 -12.64 -7.09 -24.73
CA PHE A 44 -12.25 -5.69 -24.57
C PHE A 44 -10.74 -5.44 -24.51
N PHE A 45 -9.90 -6.47 -24.46
CA PHE A 45 -8.45 -6.32 -24.29
C PHE A 45 -7.77 -5.43 -25.33
N GLY A 46 -8.29 -5.36 -26.54
CA GLY A 46 -7.74 -4.53 -27.63
C GLY A 46 -8.33 -3.12 -27.70
N THR A 47 -9.24 -2.73 -26.82
CA THR A 47 -9.81 -1.37 -26.86
C THR A 47 -8.87 -0.37 -26.22
N ALA A 48 -8.82 0.86 -26.75
CA ALA A 48 -8.03 1.95 -26.18
C ALA A 48 -8.39 2.19 -24.70
N HIS A 49 -9.68 2.18 -24.37
CA HIS A 49 -10.17 2.34 -23.00
C HIS A 49 -9.55 1.33 -22.03
N THR A 50 -9.45 0.05 -22.39
CA THR A 50 -8.82 -0.98 -21.54
C THR A 50 -7.32 -0.76 -21.46
N MET A 51 -6.65 -0.49 -22.59
CA MET A 51 -5.20 -0.34 -22.66
C MET A 51 -4.69 0.86 -21.85
N GLU A 52 -5.47 1.90 -21.73
CA GLU A 52 -5.13 3.09 -20.95
C GLU A 52 -5.31 2.89 -19.45
N ARG A 53 -6.14 1.91 -19.04
CA ARG A 53 -6.61 1.75 -17.65
C ARG A 53 -6.22 0.45 -16.97
N TYR A 54 -5.74 -0.55 -17.70
CA TYR A 54 -5.52 -1.89 -17.12
C TYR A 54 -4.51 -1.91 -15.97
N GLU A 55 -3.56 -0.98 -15.93
CA GLU A 55 -2.58 -0.87 -14.85
C GLU A 55 -3.09 -0.05 -13.65
N SER A 56 -4.05 0.86 -13.86
CA SER A 56 -4.49 1.83 -12.85
C SER A 56 -5.93 1.65 -12.37
N ALA A 57 -6.77 0.91 -13.11
CA ALA A 57 -8.19 0.76 -12.79
C ALA A 57 -8.46 -0.05 -11.52
N PHE A 58 -7.51 -0.90 -11.11
CA PHE A 58 -7.64 -1.75 -9.94
C PHE A 58 -6.63 -1.37 -8.88
N TYR A 59 -7.02 -1.51 -7.63
CA TYR A 59 -6.10 -1.35 -6.51
C TYR A 59 -4.94 -2.33 -6.65
N ALA A 60 -3.71 -1.82 -6.64
CA ALA A 60 -2.51 -2.64 -6.61
C ALA A 60 -2.19 -3.01 -5.14
N PRO A 61 -2.34 -4.28 -4.74
CA PRO A 61 -2.16 -4.68 -3.36
C PRO A 61 -0.70 -4.58 -2.92
N LEU A 62 -0.51 -4.24 -1.64
CA LEU A 62 0.78 -4.23 -0.98
C LEU A 62 1.23 -5.64 -0.56
N LEU A 63 0.29 -6.43 -0.02
CA LEU A 63 0.54 -7.77 0.53
C LEU A 63 -0.15 -8.88 -0.23
N SER A 64 -1.36 -8.63 -0.76
CA SER A 64 -2.14 -9.67 -1.45
C SER A 64 -1.42 -10.13 -2.71
N ASP A 65 -1.41 -11.43 -2.94
CA ASP A 65 -0.78 -12.02 -4.12
C ASP A 65 -1.84 -12.49 -5.12
N TRP A 66 -1.78 -11.98 -6.33
CA TRP A 66 -2.73 -12.29 -7.41
C TRP A 66 -2.18 -13.34 -8.39
N LYS A 67 -1.01 -13.88 -8.10
CA LYS A 67 -0.43 -14.94 -8.91
C LYS A 67 -1.29 -16.20 -8.83
N ASN A 68 -1.25 -16.99 -9.90
CA ASN A 68 -1.80 -18.35 -9.83
C ASN A 68 -0.98 -19.22 -8.86
N SER A 69 -1.52 -20.37 -8.48
CA SER A 69 -0.92 -21.26 -7.48
C SER A 69 0.50 -21.70 -7.86
N GLU A 70 0.76 -22.01 -9.13
CA GLU A 70 2.06 -22.46 -9.61
C GLU A 70 3.11 -21.35 -9.48
N SER A 71 2.81 -20.16 -9.99
CA SER A 71 3.70 -19.01 -9.89
C SER A 71 3.91 -18.54 -8.44
N TRP A 72 2.92 -18.72 -7.56
CA TRP A 72 3.07 -18.43 -6.14
C TRP A 72 4.04 -19.41 -5.46
N VAL A 73 3.93 -20.70 -5.77
CA VAL A 73 4.86 -21.73 -5.27
C VAL A 73 6.27 -21.46 -5.76
N GLU A 74 6.46 -21.17 -7.06
CA GLU A 74 7.76 -20.84 -7.64
C GLU A 74 8.38 -19.58 -7.01
N ALA A 75 7.55 -18.61 -6.60
CA ALA A 75 7.98 -17.41 -5.89
C ALA A 75 8.28 -17.62 -4.39
N GLY A 76 8.25 -18.87 -3.90
CA GLY A 76 8.60 -19.23 -2.53
C GLY A 76 7.41 -19.37 -1.58
N ALA A 77 6.17 -19.40 -2.10
CA ALA A 77 4.94 -19.68 -1.34
C ALA A 77 4.76 -18.84 -0.05
N LYS A 78 5.25 -17.60 -0.04
CA LYS A 78 5.17 -16.72 1.13
C LYS A 78 3.72 -16.32 1.42
N ASP A 79 3.31 -16.50 2.67
CA ASP A 79 2.04 -15.98 3.16
C ASP A 79 2.07 -14.47 3.41
N ALA A 80 0.92 -13.88 3.77
CA ALA A 80 0.82 -12.44 4.00
C ALA A 80 1.69 -11.97 5.18
N THR A 81 1.83 -12.79 6.22
CA THR A 81 2.66 -12.46 7.38
C THR A 81 4.13 -12.41 7.03
N GLN A 82 4.61 -13.39 6.27
CA GLN A 82 5.99 -13.43 5.80
C GLN A 82 6.31 -12.24 4.88
N ARG A 83 5.40 -11.89 3.97
CA ARG A 83 5.56 -10.68 3.13
C ARG A 83 5.54 -9.40 3.94
N ALA A 84 4.68 -9.33 4.97
CA ALA A 84 4.65 -8.19 5.88
C ALA A 84 5.96 -8.06 6.67
N THR A 85 6.58 -9.18 7.07
CA THR A 85 7.89 -9.19 7.72
C THR A 85 8.96 -8.60 6.80
N ASP A 86 9.04 -9.05 5.56
CA ASP A 86 10.00 -8.50 4.58
C ASP A 86 9.80 -6.99 4.40
N LEU A 87 8.56 -6.53 4.30
CA LEU A 87 8.24 -5.12 4.07
C LEU A 87 8.62 -4.21 5.25
N TRP A 88 8.27 -4.59 6.49
CA TRP A 88 8.62 -3.73 7.62
C TRP A 88 10.13 -3.71 7.87
N GLN A 89 10.83 -4.84 7.68
CA GLN A 89 12.30 -4.88 7.79
C GLN A 89 12.96 -3.98 6.73
N GLN A 90 12.48 -4.05 5.49
CA GLN A 90 12.95 -3.18 4.42
C GLN A 90 12.67 -1.70 4.71
N ALA A 91 11.49 -1.38 5.23
CA ALA A 91 11.12 -0.01 5.60
C ALA A 91 12.05 0.57 6.69
N ILE A 92 12.38 -0.23 7.71
CA ILE A 92 13.33 0.19 8.74
C ILE A 92 14.75 0.34 8.17
N HIS A 93 15.18 -0.60 7.33
CA HIS A 93 16.52 -0.56 6.73
C HIS A 93 16.70 0.67 5.82
N ASN A 94 15.66 1.05 5.08
CA ASN A 94 15.69 2.18 4.15
C ASN A 94 15.22 3.50 4.79
N PHE A 95 14.99 3.51 6.12
CA PHE A 95 14.52 4.70 6.79
C PHE A 95 15.60 5.79 6.78
N GLU A 96 15.23 6.92 6.20
CA GLU A 96 16.00 8.16 6.27
C GLU A 96 15.26 9.15 7.17
N ALA A 97 15.94 9.63 8.21
CA ALA A 97 15.35 10.63 9.08
C ALA A 97 15.01 11.90 8.29
N PRO A 98 13.79 12.46 8.46
CA PRO A 98 13.44 13.71 7.80
C PRO A 98 14.43 14.81 8.20
N PRO A 99 14.81 15.70 7.28
CA PRO A 99 15.71 16.80 7.59
C PRO A 99 15.05 17.72 8.62
N LEU A 100 15.63 17.75 9.83
CA LEU A 100 15.25 18.64 10.90
C LEU A 100 16.34 19.69 11.07
N ASP A 101 15.94 20.92 11.41
CA ASP A 101 16.87 21.95 11.83
C ASP A 101 17.67 21.46 13.07
N PRO A 102 19.00 21.52 13.04
CA PRO A 102 19.81 20.97 14.14
C PRO A 102 19.49 21.55 15.52
N GLY A 103 19.15 22.83 15.60
CA GLY A 103 18.78 23.47 16.87
C GLY A 103 17.44 22.97 17.41
N ARG A 104 16.52 22.60 16.52
CA ARG A 104 15.24 21.97 16.95
C ARG A 104 15.46 20.54 17.42
N LEU A 105 16.33 19.79 16.76
CA LEU A 105 16.67 18.43 17.17
C LEU A 105 17.29 18.43 18.56
N GLU A 106 18.28 19.30 18.80
CA GLU A 106 18.94 19.44 20.10
C GLU A 106 17.96 19.83 21.21
N ALA A 107 17.06 20.79 20.95
CA ALA A 107 16.01 21.19 21.91
C ALA A 107 15.01 20.06 22.21
N MET A 108 14.69 19.23 21.22
CA MET A 108 13.83 18.05 21.42
C MET A 108 14.54 16.98 22.26
N ASP A 109 15.82 16.70 22.00
CA ASP A 109 16.60 15.73 22.75
C ASP A 109 16.77 16.18 24.21
N GLU A 110 17.07 17.46 24.45
CA GLU A 110 17.14 18.04 25.79
C GLU A 110 15.81 17.91 26.54
N TYR A 111 14.69 18.21 25.88
CA TYR A 111 13.36 18.03 26.45
C TYR A 111 13.08 16.57 26.80
N VAL A 112 13.39 15.63 25.92
CA VAL A 112 13.19 14.18 26.15
C VAL A 112 14.00 13.71 27.33
N GLU A 113 15.28 14.08 27.43
CA GLU A 113 16.12 13.68 28.54
C GLU A 113 15.66 14.30 29.88
N THR A 114 15.23 15.57 29.87
CA THR A 114 14.62 16.22 31.05
C THR A 114 13.38 15.46 31.51
N ARG A 115 12.48 15.11 30.57
CA ARG A 115 11.25 14.36 30.91
C ARG A 115 11.52 12.94 31.39
N LYS A 116 12.50 12.25 30.83
CA LYS A 116 12.92 10.94 31.34
C LYS A 116 13.42 11.03 32.77
N HIS A 117 14.17 12.08 33.10
CA HIS A 117 14.67 12.30 34.45
C HIS A 117 13.56 12.63 35.45
N GLU A 118 12.56 13.46 35.04
CA GLU A 118 11.40 13.83 35.88
C GLU A 118 10.47 12.63 36.16
N ILE A 119 10.23 11.80 35.15
CA ILE A 119 9.32 10.65 35.28
C ILE A 119 9.98 9.50 36.05
N GLY A 120 11.31 9.50 36.11
CA GLY A 120 12.10 8.39 36.64
C GLY A 120 12.13 7.22 35.65
N SER A 121 13.11 6.34 35.79
CA SER A 121 13.15 5.07 35.05
C SER A 121 12.14 4.10 35.68
N GLY A 122 10.85 4.41 35.50
CA GLY A 122 9.79 3.48 35.81
C GLY A 122 9.87 2.31 34.83
N GLU A 123 10.55 1.24 35.22
CA GLU A 123 10.31 -0.06 34.62
C GLU A 123 8.83 -0.42 34.86
N PRO A 124 8.11 -0.94 33.83
CA PRO A 124 6.71 -1.34 33.95
C PRO A 124 6.51 -2.49 34.93
#